data_e1a6926b81126472706b7a2eda059323
#
_entry.id   e1a6926b81126472706b7a2eda059323
#
_cell.length_a   1.000
_cell.length_b   1.000
_cell.length_c   1.000
_cell.angle_alpha   90.00
_cell.angle_beta   90.00
_cell.angle_gamma   90.00
#
_symmetry.space_group_name_H-M   'P 1'
#
loop_
_entity.id
_entity.type
_entity.pdbx_description
1 polymer ?
#
loop_
_entity_poly.entity_id
_entity_poly.type
_entity_poly.pdbx_seq_one_letter_code
_entity_poly.pdbx_strand_id
1 'polypeptide(L)'
;MQYALLIYADEATGLPEQLPADAIEKFRLEAQAVIEEMKSAGVFVSSLRLTTAATAKTQRVLANVLRTTDGPFAETKEVLGGLILIECESPDDALAWAAKIPMVRLGSVEVRPVRACG
;
A
#
# COMPACT_ATOMS: atom_id res chain seq x y z
N MET A 1 -2.62 -19.18 -0.59
CA MET A 1 -2.22 -18.36 0.56
C MET A 1 -2.33 -16.90 0.22
N GLN A 2 -2.80 -16.07 1.15
CA GLN A 2 -2.94 -14.65 0.91
C GLN A 2 -1.69 -13.88 1.28
N TYR A 3 -1.42 -12.83 0.53
CA TYR A 3 -0.32 -11.90 0.75
C TYR A 3 -0.83 -10.48 0.69
N ALA A 4 -0.36 -9.65 1.62
CA ALA A 4 -0.61 -8.23 1.60
C ALA A 4 0.57 -7.53 0.91
N LEU A 5 0.27 -6.75 -0.11
CA LEU A 5 1.23 -5.90 -0.80
C LEU A 5 1.06 -4.50 -0.22
N LEU A 6 1.91 -4.13 0.72
CA LEU A 6 1.80 -2.89 1.48
C LEU A 6 2.57 -1.79 0.76
N ILE A 7 1.89 -0.70 0.44
CA ILE A 7 2.45 0.37 -0.40
C ILE A 7 2.80 1.56 0.47
N TYR A 8 4.07 1.94 0.46
CA TYR A 8 4.61 3.05 1.23
C TYR A 8 5.14 4.13 0.30
N ALA A 9 4.98 5.39 0.70
CA ALA A 9 5.50 6.52 -0.06
C ALA A 9 5.83 7.68 0.86
N ASP A 10 6.78 8.53 0.41
CA ASP A 10 7.04 9.82 1.02
C ASP A 10 5.97 10.78 0.50
N GLU A 11 5.08 11.24 1.38
CA GLU A 11 3.96 12.09 0.97
C GLU A 11 4.41 13.47 0.48
N ALA A 12 5.62 13.89 0.82
CA ALA A 12 6.15 15.17 0.36
C ALA A 12 6.65 15.12 -1.08
N THR A 13 7.21 13.98 -1.53
CA THR A 13 7.92 13.91 -2.81
C THR A 13 7.63 12.68 -3.65
N GLY A 14 6.96 11.67 -3.10
CA GLY A 14 6.82 10.36 -3.73
C GLY A 14 5.39 9.96 -4.12
N LEU A 15 4.45 10.90 -4.19
CA LEU A 15 3.08 10.58 -4.58
C LEU A 15 2.90 10.70 -6.09
N PRO A 16 2.03 9.86 -6.70
CA PRO A 16 1.78 9.93 -8.14
C PRO A 16 1.31 11.31 -8.62
N GLU A 17 0.50 12.02 -7.81
CA GLU A 17 -0.01 13.35 -8.14
C GLU A 17 1.07 14.42 -8.18
N GLN A 18 2.28 14.12 -7.70
CA GLN A 18 3.43 15.01 -7.73
C GLN A 18 4.30 14.80 -8.97
N LEU A 19 3.96 13.82 -9.81
CA LEU A 19 4.63 13.60 -11.08
C LEU A 19 4.36 14.77 -12.04
N PRO A 20 5.20 14.97 -13.07
CA PRO A 20 4.86 15.90 -14.14
C PRO A 20 3.48 15.59 -14.72
N ALA A 21 2.74 16.63 -15.12
CA ALA A 21 1.34 16.49 -15.53
C ALA A 21 1.13 15.43 -16.62
N ASP A 22 2.08 15.33 -17.56
CA ASP A 22 2.02 14.35 -18.65
C ASP A 22 2.29 12.91 -18.19
N ALA A 23 2.85 12.72 -17.00
CA ALA A 23 3.17 11.40 -16.47
C ALA A 23 2.10 10.87 -15.51
N ILE A 24 1.25 11.72 -14.93
CA ILE A 24 0.24 11.32 -13.96
C ILE A 24 -0.74 10.32 -14.56
N GLU A 25 -1.29 10.62 -15.72
CA GLU A 25 -2.28 9.76 -16.37
C GLU A 25 -1.66 8.43 -16.80
N LYS A 26 -0.45 8.47 -17.34
CA LYS A 26 0.27 7.25 -17.71
C LYS A 26 0.47 6.34 -16.49
N PHE A 27 0.87 6.93 -15.36
CA PHE A 27 1.07 6.17 -14.13
C PHE A 27 -0.25 5.55 -13.65
N ARG A 28 -1.34 6.32 -13.69
CA ARG A 28 -2.66 5.84 -13.30
C ARG A 28 -3.08 4.65 -14.16
N LEU A 29 -2.87 4.73 -15.47
CA LEU A 29 -3.21 3.66 -16.39
C LEU A 29 -2.36 2.42 -16.16
N GLU A 30 -1.07 2.58 -15.87
CA GLU A 30 -0.19 1.45 -15.54
C GLU A 30 -0.67 0.75 -14.26
N ALA A 31 -1.02 1.51 -13.23
CA ALA A 31 -1.52 0.95 -11.97
C ALA A 31 -2.82 0.18 -12.19
N GLN A 32 -3.74 0.76 -12.98
CA GLN A 32 -5.01 0.12 -13.30
C GLN A 32 -4.79 -1.18 -14.08
N ALA A 33 -3.85 -1.18 -15.02
CA ALA A 33 -3.54 -2.35 -15.84
C ALA A 33 -3.05 -3.54 -14.99
N VAL A 34 -2.25 -3.29 -13.96
CA VAL A 34 -1.78 -4.34 -13.06
C VAL A 34 -2.95 -4.96 -12.30
N ILE A 35 -3.87 -4.13 -11.78
CA ILE A 35 -5.06 -4.63 -11.08
C ILE A 35 -5.91 -5.50 -12.03
N GLU A 36 -6.10 -5.06 -13.27
CA GLU A 36 -6.85 -5.85 -14.26
C GLU A 36 -6.15 -7.16 -14.58
N GLU A 37 -4.82 -7.15 -14.68
CA GLU A 37 -4.04 -8.36 -14.87
C GLU A 37 -4.18 -9.33 -13.70
N MET A 38 -4.16 -8.82 -12.46
CA MET A 38 -4.38 -9.63 -11.25
C MET A 38 -5.77 -10.26 -11.26
N LYS A 39 -6.79 -9.48 -11.67
CA LYS A 39 -8.17 -9.99 -11.77
C LYS A 39 -8.27 -11.10 -12.83
N SER A 40 -7.66 -10.88 -13.98
CA SER A 40 -7.67 -11.88 -15.06
C SER A 40 -6.96 -13.16 -14.67
N ALA A 41 -5.90 -13.05 -13.87
CA ALA A 41 -5.16 -14.20 -13.37
C ALA A 41 -5.84 -14.90 -12.18
N GLY A 42 -6.92 -14.32 -11.65
CA GLY A 42 -7.64 -14.87 -10.51
C GLY A 42 -6.94 -14.70 -9.17
N VAL A 43 -5.97 -13.80 -9.07
CA VAL A 43 -5.21 -13.57 -7.83
C VAL A 43 -5.69 -12.38 -7.02
N PHE A 44 -6.44 -11.47 -7.62
CA PHE A 44 -6.89 -10.25 -6.94
C PHE A 44 -7.97 -10.56 -5.89
N VAL A 45 -7.78 -10.07 -4.67
CA VAL A 45 -8.78 -10.17 -3.61
C VAL A 45 -9.39 -8.82 -3.32
N SER A 46 -8.58 -7.82 -2.98
CA SER A 46 -9.06 -6.45 -2.71
C SER A 46 -7.93 -5.45 -2.78
N SER A 47 -8.28 -4.18 -2.87
CA SER A 47 -7.31 -3.09 -2.77
C SER A 47 -7.96 -1.89 -2.11
N LEU A 48 -7.14 -1.08 -1.45
CA LEU A 48 -7.61 0.17 -0.86
C LEU A 48 -6.47 1.18 -0.82
N ARG A 49 -6.85 2.45 -0.79
CA ARG A 49 -5.92 3.56 -0.59
C ARG A 49 -6.32 4.32 0.66
N LEU A 50 -5.32 4.80 1.39
CA LEU A 50 -5.51 5.61 2.57
C LEU A 50 -5.35 7.08 2.20
N THR A 51 -6.03 7.96 2.94
CA THR A 51 -5.75 9.38 2.88
C THR A 51 -4.42 9.67 3.57
N THR A 52 -3.92 10.91 3.47
CA THR A 52 -2.59 11.25 3.99
C THR A 52 -2.47 10.99 5.49
N ALA A 53 -1.25 10.78 5.96
CA ALA A 53 -0.97 10.49 7.37
C ALA A 53 -1.44 11.59 8.32
N ALA A 54 -1.50 12.84 7.84
CA ALA A 54 -2.01 13.96 8.65
C ALA A 54 -3.46 13.77 9.09
N THR A 55 -4.24 12.97 8.37
CA THR A 55 -5.64 12.68 8.75
C THR A 55 -5.77 11.57 9.77
N ALA A 56 -4.67 10.90 10.10
CA ALA A 56 -4.69 9.76 11.02
C ALA A 56 -4.97 10.21 12.45
N LYS A 57 -5.53 9.31 13.22
CA LYS A 57 -5.66 9.45 14.67
C LYS A 57 -5.16 8.17 15.30
N THR A 58 -4.37 8.30 16.35
CA THR A 58 -3.74 7.16 17.01
C THR A 58 -4.23 7.06 18.43
N GLN A 59 -4.64 5.86 18.83
CA GLN A 59 -5.04 5.57 20.21
C GLN A 59 -4.02 4.63 20.85
N ARG A 60 -3.72 4.93 22.12
CA ARG A 60 -2.75 4.15 22.88
C ARG A 60 -3.10 4.23 24.35
N VAL A 61 -2.90 3.13 25.08
CA VAL A 61 -3.04 3.13 26.54
C VAL A 61 -1.67 3.39 27.14
N LEU A 62 -1.55 4.48 27.91
CA LEU A 62 -0.34 4.85 28.65
C LEU A 62 -0.72 5.03 30.10
N ALA A 63 -0.02 4.36 31.01
CA ALA A 63 -0.30 4.41 32.46
C ALA A 63 -1.77 4.12 32.76
N ASN A 64 -2.35 3.11 32.11
CA ASN A 64 -3.74 2.68 32.22
C ASN A 64 -4.77 3.70 31.72
N VAL A 65 -4.33 4.72 30.99
CA VAL A 65 -5.22 5.75 30.42
C VAL A 65 -5.20 5.66 28.90
N LEU A 66 -6.39 5.55 28.29
CA LEU A 66 -6.54 5.62 26.84
C LEU A 66 -6.28 7.04 26.36
N ARG A 67 -5.36 7.19 25.42
CA ARG A 67 -5.02 8.48 24.84
C ARG A 67 -5.22 8.44 23.34
N THR A 68 -5.81 9.51 22.81
CA THR A 68 -5.98 9.70 21.38
C THR A 68 -5.14 10.90 20.95
N THR A 69 -4.30 10.71 19.94
CA THR A 69 -3.47 11.79 19.39
C THR A 69 -3.73 11.93 17.90
N ASP A 70 -3.56 13.15 17.38
CA ASP A 70 -3.65 13.41 15.95
C ASP A 70 -2.36 12.96 15.28
N GLY A 71 -2.50 12.42 14.06
CA GLY A 71 -1.38 11.95 13.27
C GLY A 71 -1.08 10.46 13.45
N PRO A 72 -0.12 9.93 12.69
CA PRO A 72 0.29 8.52 12.78
C PRO A 72 1.02 8.23 14.10
N PHE A 73 1.08 6.95 14.45
CA PHE A 73 1.73 6.54 15.69
C PHE A 73 3.24 6.83 15.71
N ALA A 74 3.84 6.96 14.54
CA ALA A 74 5.25 7.31 14.37
C ALA A 74 5.40 8.15 13.12
N GLU A 75 6.33 9.11 13.15
CA GLU A 75 6.69 9.90 11.99
C GLU A 75 7.82 9.20 11.25
N THR A 76 7.58 8.79 10.01
CA THR A 76 8.55 8.13 9.17
C THR A 76 8.60 8.85 7.82
N LYS A 77 9.71 8.65 7.10
CA LYS A 77 9.88 9.28 5.79
C LYS A 77 8.87 8.74 4.78
N GLU A 78 8.74 7.42 4.72
CA GLU A 78 7.70 6.78 3.91
C GLU A 78 6.61 6.27 4.83
N VAL A 79 5.36 6.51 4.45
CA VAL A 79 4.19 6.11 5.23
C VAL A 79 3.31 5.18 4.41
N LEU A 80 2.57 4.33 5.11
CA LEU A 80 1.63 3.42 4.46
C LEU A 80 0.54 4.22 3.77
N GLY A 81 0.38 4.03 2.47
CA GLY A 81 -0.60 4.74 1.66
C GLY A 81 -1.69 3.87 1.07
N GLY A 82 -1.55 2.55 1.17
CA GLY A 82 -2.53 1.62 0.66
C GLY A 82 -2.04 0.20 0.68
N LEU A 83 -2.89 -0.72 0.27
CA LEU A 83 -2.52 -2.12 0.13
C LEU A 83 -3.32 -2.81 -0.94
N ILE A 84 -2.74 -3.88 -1.47
CA ILE A 84 -3.42 -4.82 -2.37
C ILE A 84 -3.31 -6.19 -1.71
N LEU A 85 -4.44 -6.86 -1.58
CA LEU A 85 -4.50 -8.22 -1.06
C LEU A 85 -4.64 -9.18 -2.23
N ILE A 86 -3.75 -10.16 -2.32
CA ILE A 86 -3.75 -11.16 -3.38
C ILE A 86 -3.72 -12.57 -2.80
N GLU A 87 -4.18 -13.53 -3.62
CA GLU A 87 -4.11 -14.95 -3.33
C GLU A 87 -3.22 -15.60 -4.37
N CYS A 88 -2.12 -16.20 -3.95
CA CYS A 88 -1.22 -16.92 -4.85
C CYS A 88 -0.48 -18.04 -4.11
N GLU A 89 0.31 -18.85 -4.84
CA GLU A 89 0.83 -20.08 -4.30
C GLU A 89 2.10 -19.93 -3.49
N SER A 90 2.91 -18.91 -3.76
CA SER A 90 4.23 -18.80 -3.13
C SER A 90 4.62 -17.35 -2.88
N PRO A 91 5.59 -17.10 -1.97
CA PRO A 91 6.17 -15.77 -1.80
C PRO A 91 6.80 -15.24 -3.07
N ASP A 92 7.41 -16.10 -3.88
CA ASP A 92 8.03 -15.67 -5.14
C ASP A 92 6.97 -15.16 -6.13
N ASP A 93 5.81 -15.80 -6.19
CA ASP A 93 4.69 -15.32 -7.00
C ASP A 93 4.23 -13.95 -6.51
N ALA A 94 4.11 -13.76 -5.20
CA ALA A 94 3.71 -12.49 -4.61
C ALA A 94 4.72 -11.38 -4.93
N LEU A 95 6.02 -11.70 -4.86
CA LEU A 95 7.08 -10.74 -5.21
C LEU A 95 7.02 -10.37 -6.69
N ALA A 96 6.72 -11.33 -7.57
CA ALA A 96 6.57 -11.05 -8.99
C ALA A 96 5.40 -10.09 -9.26
N TRP A 97 4.27 -10.25 -8.55
CA TRP A 97 3.15 -9.33 -8.65
C TRP A 97 3.50 -7.95 -8.09
N ALA A 98 4.16 -7.90 -6.95
CA ALA A 98 4.56 -6.64 -6.33
C ALA A 98 5.47 -5.82 -7.25
N ALA A 99 6.40 -6.48 -7.96
CA ALA A 99 7.32 -5.82 -8.87
C ALA A 99 6.63 -5.12 -10.04
N LYS A 100 5.40 -5.51 -10.37
CA LYS A 100 4.61 -4.88 -11.44
C LYS A 100 3.89 -3.62 -10.99
N ILE A 101 3.75 -3.41 -9.69
CA ILE A 101 3.05 -2.23 -9.16
C ILE A 101 3.89 -0.99 -9.41
N PRO A 102 3.36 0.03 -10.12
CA PRO A 102 4.18 1.20 -10.48
C PRO A 102 4.77 1.94 -9.27
N MET A 103 4.14 1.86 -8.11
CA MET A 103 4.64 2.50 -6.89
C MET A 103 6.01 2.00 -6.43
N VAL A 104 6.50 0.84 -6.94
CA VAL A 104 7.88 0.40 -6.65
C VAL A 104 8.92 1.40 -7.15
N ARG A 105 8.55 2.26 -8.12
CA ARG A 105 9.44 3.28 -8.67
C ARG A 105 9.42 4.58 -7.88
N LEU A 106 8.34 4.84 -7.13
CA LEU A 106 8.17 6.09 -6.36
C LEU A 106 8.40 5.89 -4.87
N GLY A 107 8.06 4.72 -4.37
CA GLY A 107 8.15 4.39 -2.97
C GLY A 107 8.56 2.94 -2.79
N SER A 108 7.92 2.26 -1.86
CA SER A 108 8.24 0.87 -1.53
C SER A 108 6.99 0.02 -1.49
N VAL A 109 7.12 -1.24 -1.90
CA VAL A 109 6.04 -2.23 -1.75
C VAL A 109 6.59 -3.39 -0.92
N GLU A 110 5.99 -3.57 0.25
CA GLU A 110 6.37 -4.64 1.17
C GLU A 110 5.40 -5.81 1.01
N VAL A 111 5.94 -7.01 0.89
CA VAL A 111 5.14 -8.23 0.74
C VAL A 111 5.10 -8.96 2.07
N ARG A 112 3.91 -9.17 2.62
CA ARG A 112 3.74 -9.94 3.86
C ARG A 112 2.71 -11.05 3.70
N PRO A 113 3.05 -12.27 4.10
CA PRO A 113 2.04 -13.33 4.20
C PRO A 113 0.97 -12.94 5.20
N VAL A 114 -0.28 -13.25 4.86
CA VAL A 114 -1.41 -13.01 5.76
C VAL A 114 -1.61 -14.26 6.61
N ARG A 115 -1.71 -14.04 7.93
CA ARG A 115 -2.04 -15.11 8.86
C ARG A 115 -3.56 -15.22 8.94
N ALA A 116 -4.07 -16.43 8.87
CA ALA A 116 -5.48 -16.65 9.12
C ALA A 116 -5.81 -16.26 10.56
N CYS A 117 -6.85 -15.43 10.72
CA CYS A 117 -7.37 -15.06 12.03
C CYS A 117 -8.46 -16.04 12.41
N GLY A 118 -8.27 -16.73 13.48
CA GLY A 118 -9.29 -17.65 13.84
C GLY A 118 -9.15 -18.49 14.89
#